data_81511c7a86e839ca9739cf6e4d994a8f
#
_entry.id   81511c7a86e839ca9739cf6e4d994a8f
#
_cell.length_a   1.000
_cell.length_b   1.000
_cell.length_c   1.000
_cell.angle_alpha   90.00
_cell.angle_beta   90.00
_cell.angle_gamma   90.00
#
_symmetry.space_group_name_H-M   'P 1'
#
loop_
_entity.id
_entity.type
_entity.pdbx_description
1 polymer ?
#
loop_
_entity_poly.entity_id
_entity_poly.type
_entity_poly.pdbx_seq_one_letter_code
_entity_poly.pdbx_strand_id
1 'polypeptide(L)'
;MAAVTPDIPGQDRLPASASRPVAVADLPWHATPFPGIEQKVLLRDEAAGLQTLLIRMAPGARLPLHEHADIEQTYVLEGSLADDEGNDVSAGNFIWRPKGHRHVAWSPRGALLIGIFLKPNVFLES
;
A
#
# COMPACT_ATOMS: atom_id res chain seq x y z
N MET A 1 17.02 7.14 -11.35
CA MET A 1 15.71 6.92 -11.95
C MET A 1 14.64 7.53 -11.09
N ALA A 2 13.78 8.30 -11.70
CA ALA A 2 12.69 8.96 -11.01
C ALA A 2 11.54 7.98 -10.69
N ALA A 3 10.44 8.51 -10.21
CA ALA A 3 9.22 7.77 -9.94
C ALA A 3 8.59 7.22 -11.22
N VAL A 4 8.06 6.02 -11.16
CA VAL A 4 7.36 5.36 -12.26
C VAL A 4 6.19 4.54 -11.74
N THR A 5 5.26 4.20 -12.64
CA THR A 5 4.33 3.08 -12.43
C THR A 5 4.97 1.85 -13.07
N PRO A 6 5.49 0.89 -12.30
CA PRO A 6 6.34 -0.18 -12.86
C PRO A 6 5.71 -1.00 -13.98
N ASP A 7 4.40 -1.24 -13.90
CA ASP A 7 3.68 -2.07 -14.88
C ASP A 7 3.21 -1.30 -16.12
N ILE A 8 3.55 -0.01 -16.24
CA ILE A 8 3.26 0.80 -17.42
C ILE A 8 4.58 1.07 -18.15
N PRO A 9 4.81 0.47 -19.33
CA PRO A 9 6.04 0.72 -20.07
C PRO A 9 6.05 2.13 -20.67
N GLY A 10 7.24 2.70 -20.79
CA GLY A 10 7.46 3.93 -21.54
C GLY A 10 7.27 5.24 -20.79
N GLN A 11 6.95 5.22 -19.51
CA GLN A 11 6.82 6.45 -18.72
C GLN A 11 8.14 7.23 -18.63
N ASP A 12 9.26 6.54 -18.65
CA ASP A 12 10.60 7.13 -18.64
C ASP A 12 10.93 7.91 -19.93
N ARG A 13 10.17 7.68 -21.01
CA ARG A 13 10.32 8.40 -22.28
C ARG A 13 9.51 9.68 -22.33
N LEU A 14 8.63 9.91 -21.34
CA LEU A 14 7.90 11.16 -21.23
C LEU A 14 8.80 12.28 -20.71
N PRO A 15 8.52 13.55 -21.04
CA PRO A 15 9.21 14.66 -20.38
C PRO A 15 9.10 14.55 -18.87
N ALA A 16 10.16 14.93 -18.15
CA ALA A 16 10.21 14.78 -16.69
C ALA A 16 9.05 15.49 -15.97
N SER A 17 8.55 16.59 -16.55
CA SER A 17 7.45 17.36 -15.97
C SER A 17 6.05 16.91 -16.44
N ALA A 18 5.96 15.91 -17.31
CA ALA A 18 4.66 15.46 -17.80
C ALA A 18 3.90 14.69 -16.72
N SER A 19 2.58 14.89 -16.66
CA SER A 19 1.71 14.06 -15.83
C SER A 19 1.66 12.63 -16.36
N ARG A 20 1.44 11.67 -15.46
CA ARG A 20 1.34 10.25 -15.80
C ARG A 20 0.01 9.71 -15.31
N PRO A 21 -1.03 9.72 -16.15
CA PRO A 21 -2.28 9.09 -15.78
C PRO A 21 -2.10 7.57 -15.72
N VAL A 22 -2.78 6.95 -14.76
CA VAL A 22 -2.71 5.50 -14.52
C VAL A 22 -4.12 4.93 -14.63
N ALA A 23 -4.32 4.06 -15.62
CA ALA A 23 -5.56 3.28 -15.74
C ALA A 23 -5.48 2.09 -14.79
N VAL A 24 -5.89 2.27 -13.57
CA VAL A 24 -5.69 1.29 -12.47
C VAL A 24 -6.34 -0.06 -12.79
N ALA A 25 -7.49 -0.07 -13.46
CA ALA A 25 -8.16 -1.31 -13.85
C ALA A 25 -7.31 -2.19 -14.78
N ASP A 26 -6.43 -1.58 -15.57
CA ASP A 26 -5.57 -2.30 -16.52
C ASP A 26 -4.28 -2.84 -15.86
N LEU A 27 -3.98 -2.43 -14.64
CA LEU A 27 -2.81 -2.94 -13.95
C LEU A 27 -3.06 -4.35 -13.40
N PRO A 28 -2.04 -5.23 -13.46
CA PRO A 28 -2.18 -6.55 -12.87
C PRO A 28 -2.12 -6.50 -11.34
N TRP A 29 -2.83 -7.43 -10.70
CA TRP A 29 -2.64 -7.71 -9.30
C TRP A 29 -1.40 -8.57 -9.12
N HIS A 30 -0.52 -8.18 -8.20
CA HIS A 30 0.65 -8.95 -7.82
C HIS A 30 0.44 -9.59 -6.45
N ALA A 31 0.80 -10.88 -6.33
CA ALA A 31 0.82 -11.54 -5.04
C ALA A 31 1.88 -10.90 -4.14
N THR A 32 1.64 -10.97 -2.83
CA THR A 32 2.61 -10.59 -1.81
C THR A 32 3.06 -11.84 -1.05
N PRO A 33 4.11 -11.77 -0.22
CA PRO A 33 4.48 -12.89 0.65
C PRO A 33 3.40 -13.28 1.67
N PHE A 34 2.35 -12.44 1.83
CA PHE A 34 1.31 -12.65 2.83
C PHE A 34 0.06 -13.22 2.17
N PRO A 35 -0.44 -14.39 2.64
CA PRO A 35 -1.61 -15.02 2.06
C PRO A 35 -2.84 -14.10 2.06
N GLY A 36 -3.56 -14.06 0.94
CA GLY A 36 -4.77 -13.26 0.80
C GLY A 36 -4.55 -11.76 0.60
N ILE A 37 -3.31 -11.32 0.44
CA ILE A 37 -2.98 -9.92 0.20
C ILE A 37 -2.30 -9.78 -1.15
N GLU A 38 -2.91 -8.96 -2.02
CA GLU A 38 -2.42 -8.64 -3.36
C GLU A 38 -2.31 -7.14 -3.50
N GLN A 39 -1.48 -6.68 -4.45
CA GLN A 39 -1.27 -5.26 -4.65
C GLN A 39 -1.09 -4.88 -6.12
N LYS A 40 -1.44 -3.64 -6.42
CA LYS A 40 -1.05 -2.95 -7.65
C LYS A 40 -0.15 -1.80 -7.26
N VAL A 41 0.96 -1.63 -7.95
CA VAL A 41 1.88 -0.51 -7.69
C VAL A 41 1.47 0.67 -8.57
N LEU A 42 0.96 1.71 -7.96
CA LEU A 42 0.52 2.92 -8.68
C LEU A 42 1.70 3.86 -8.95
N LEU A 43 2.61 3.92 -8.00
CA LEU A 43 3.79 4.79 -8.06
C LEU A 43 4.90 4.17 -7.24
N ARG A 44 6.12 4.17 -7.77
CA ARG A 44 7.31 3.79 -7.02
C ARG A 44 8.49 4.67 -7.43
N ASP A 45 9.17 5.19 -6.43
CA ASP A 45 10.48 5.83 -6.56
C ASP A 45 11.45 5.06 -5.67
N GLU A 46 12.19 4.13 -6.24
CA GLU A 46 13.08 3.24 -5.48
C GLU A 46 14.20 4.02 -4.78
N ALA A 47 14.73 5.05 -5.41
CA ALA A 47 15.80 5.84 -4.82
C ALA A 47 15.34 6.58 -3.56
N ALA A 48 14.10 7.08 -3.55
CA ALA A 48 13.52 7.76 -2.40
C ALA A 48 12.84 6.80 -1.42
N GLY A 49 12.55 5.57 -1.84
CA GLY A 49 11.79 4.61 -1.04
C GLY A 49 10.28 4.86 -1.05
N LEU A 50 9.83 5.83 -1.82
CA LEU A 50 8.41 6.20 -1.89
C LEU A 50 7.63 5.20 -2.73
N GLN A 51 6.45 4.80 -2.24
CA GLN A 51 5.51 4.04 -3.06
C GLN A 51 4.06 4.30 -2.67
N THR A 52 3.19 4.21 -3.66
CA THR A 52 1.74 4.24 -3.50
C THR A 52 1.18 2.94 -4.05
N LEU A 53 0.44 2.22 -3.21
CA LEU A 53 -0.09 0.90 -3.52
C LEU A 53 -1.61 0.90 -3.43
N LEU A 54 -2.26 0.21 -4.38
CA LEU A 54 -3.62 -0.28 -4.18
C LEU A 54 -3.51 -1.69 -3.63
N ILE A 55 -4.07 -1.92 -2.45
CA ILE A 55 -3.93 -3.18 -1.72
C ILE A 55 -5.31 -3.82 -1.58
N ARG A 56 -5.40 -5.11 -1.92
CA ARG A 56 -6.60 -5.91 -1.73
C ARG A 56 -6.33 -6.99 -0.69
N MET A 57 -7.16 -7.04 0.34
CA MET A 57 -7.06 -8.05 1.40
C MET A 57 -8.30 -8.93 1.36
N ALA A 58 -8.11 -10.25 1.32
CA ALA A 58 -9.19 -11.21 1.51
C ALA A 58 -9.70 -11.15 2.96
N PRO A 59 -10.96 -11.55 3.23
CA PRO A 59 -11.45 -11.64 4.61
C PRO A 59 -10.52 -12.50 5.47
N GLY A 60 -10.10 -11.96 6.62
CA GLY A 60 -9.18 -12.62 7.54
C GLY A 60 -7.70 -12.49 7.19
N ALA A 61 -7.34 -11.88 6.06
CA ALA A 61 -5.95 -11.68 5.69
C ALA A 61 -5.24 -10.78 6.72
N ARG A 62 -3.98 -11.12 7.01
CA ARG A 62 -3.21 -10.49 8.09
C ARG A 62 -1.83 -10.07 7.59
N LEU A 63 -1.45 -8.84 7.94
CA LEU A 63 -0.07 -8.37 7.86
C LEU A 63 0.60 -8.61 9.21
N PRO A 64 1.67 -9.41 9.27
CA PRO A 64 2.35 -9.69 10.52
C PRO A 64 3.02 -8.43 11.09
N LEU A 65 3.54 -8.54 12.31
CA LEU A 65 4.16 -7.43 13.01
C LEU A 65 5.23 -6.76 12.13
N HIS A 66 5.09 -5.46 11.95
CA HIS A 66 6.00 -4.66 11.17
C HIS A 66 6.15 -3.26 11.77
N GLU A 67 7.26 -2.63 11.42
CA GLU A 67 7.56 -1.26 11.80
C GLU A 67 7.45 -0.34 10.58
N HIS A 68 6.83 0.81 10.77
CA HIS A 68 6.79 1.86 9.75
C HIS A 68 8.10 2.64 9.78
N ALA A 69 8.93 2.42 8.77
CA ALA A 69 10.23 3.11 8.66
C ALA A 69 10.07 4.62 8.46
N ASP A 70 8.92 5.06 8.00
CA ASP A 70 8.49 6.46 7.93
C ASP A 70 6.97 6.50 8.00
N ILE A 71 6.39 7.69 7.91
CA ILE A 71 4.92 7.86 7.94
C ILE A 71 4.26 6.99 6.87
N GLU A 72 3.21 6.27 7.27
CA GLU A 72 2.30 5.58 6.36
C GLU A 72 0.94 6.25 6.39
N GLN A 73 0.32 6.38 5.22
CA GLN A 73 -1.03 6.90 5.07
C GLN A 73 -1.89 5.85 4.38
N THR A 74 -3.06 5.57 4.91
CA THR A 74 -3.99 4.58 4.35
C THR A 74 -5.39 5.15 4.25
N TYR A 75 -5.98 5.07 3.05
CA TYR A 75 -7.39 5.36 2.82
C TYR A 75 -8.12 4.06 2.49
N VAL A 76 -9.19 3.75 3.23
CA VAL A 76 -9.98 2.54 3.01
C VAL A 76 -11.07 2.84 1.98
N LEU A 77 -10.99 2.17 0.83
CA LEU A 77 -11.97 2.31 -0.25
C LEU A 77 -13.17 1.39 -0.06
N GLU A 78 -12.93 0.15 0.38
CA GLU A 78 -13.95 -0.88 0.60
C GLU A 78 -13.56 -1.72 1.80
N GLY A 79 -14.56 -2.26 2.49
CA GLY A 79 -14.35 -3.14 3.63
C GLY A 79 -13.84 -2.43 4.86
N SER A 80 -12.89 -3.05 5.56
CA SER A 80 -12.34 -2.50 6.79
C SER A 80 -10.94 -3.01 7.07
N LEU A 81 -10.17 -2.20 7.80
CA LEU A 81 -8.84 -2.52 8.28
C LEU A 81 -8.79 -2.38 9.80
N ALA A 82 -8.47 -3.45 10.49
CA ALA A 82 -8.32 -3.50 11.94
C ALA A 82 -6.84 -3.61 12.31
N ASP A 83 -6.50 -3.22 13.53
CA ASP A 83 -5.15 -3.36 14.09
C ASP A 83 -5.18 -3.78 15.56
N ASP A 84 -4.01 -4.07 16.11
CA ASP A 84 -3.85 -4.49 17.50
C ASP A 84 -3.90 -3.34 18.50
N GLU A 85 -4.14 -2.13 18.05
CA GLU A 85 -4.40 -0.98 18.91
C GLU A 85 -5.90 -0.72 19.16
N GLY A 86 -6.76 -1.56 18.58
CA GLY A 86 -8.20 -1.41 18.70
C GLY A 86 -8.84 -0.54 17.63
N ASN A 87 -8.10 -0.14 16.59
CA ASN A 87 -8.67 0.58 15.48
C ASN A 87 -9.41 -0.38 14.54
N ASP A 88 -10.54 0.06 14.01
CA ASP A 88 -11.29 -0.62 12.95
C ASP A 88 -11.74 0.47 11.97
N VAL A 89 -10.99 0.61 10.89
CA VAL A 89 -11.17 1.68 9.92
C VAL A 89 -12.00 1.16 8.77
N SER A 90 -13.22 1.67 8.64
CA SER A 90 -14.16 1.27 7.60
C SER A 90 -14.04 2.13 6.33
N ALA A 91 -14.68 1.68 5.25
CA ALA A 91 -14.68 2.37 3.96
C ALA A 91 -15.02 3.86 4.08
N GLY A 92 -14.28 4.68 3.34
CA GLY A 92 -14.41 6.13 3.36
C GLY A 92 -13.63 6.82 4.47
N ASN A 93 -12.87 6.09 5.26
CA ASN A 93 -12.09 6.64 6.36
C ASN A 93 -10.59 6.47 6.13
N PHE A 94 -9.81 7.20 6.91
CA PHE A 94 -8.38 7.34 6.75
C PHE A 94 -7.68 7.09 8.08
N ILE A 95 -6.51 6.47 8.02
CA ILE A 95 -5.62 6.32 9.16
C ILE A 95 -4.19 6.61 8.72
N TRP A 96 -3.42 7.26 9.56
CA TRP A 96 -2.00 7.40 9.32
C TRP A 96 -1.21 6.93 10.55
N ARG A 97 -0.01 6.44 10.30
CA ARG A 97 0.84 5.90 11.35
C ARG A 97 2.17 6.63 11.33
N PRO A 98 2.65 7.07 12.50
CA PRO A 98 3.90 7.81 12.59
C PRO A 98 5.11 6.89 12.32
N LYS A 99 6.23 7.50 11.99
CA LYS A 99 7.51 6.81 11.89
C LYS A 99 7.83 6.08 13.20
N GLY A 100 8.29 4.84 13.08
CA GLY A 100 8.65 4.00 14.22
C GLY A 100 7.49 3.22 14.80
N HIS A 101 6.27 3.46 14.34
CA HIS A 101 5.09 2.72 14.80
C HIS A 101 5.20 1.24 14.43
N ARG A 102 4.86 0.36 15.36
CA ARG A 102 4.83 -1.09 15.18
C ARG A 102 3.43 -1.61 15.41
N HIS A 103 2.95 -2.46 14.53
CA HIS A 103 1.65 -3.08 14.69
C HIS A 103 1.47 -4.33 13.83
N VAL A 104 0.38 -5.05 14.15
CA VAL A 104 -0.22 -6.07 13.30
C VAL A 104 -1.50 -5.49 12.74
N ALA A 105 -1.80 -5.77 11.47
CA ALA A 105 -3.04 -5.34 10.84
C ALA A 105 -3.73 -6.53 10.15
N TRP A 106 -5.05 -6.52 10.14
CA TRP A 106 -5.83 -7.54 9.43
C TRP A 106 -7.13 -6.93 8.92
N SER A 107 -7.78 -7.64 8.02
CA SER A 107 -9.09 -7.23 7.52
C SER A 107 -10.13 -8.27 7.88
N PRO A 108 -11.06 -7.99 8.82
CA PRO A 108 -12.08 -8.96 9.20
C PRO A 108 -13.01 -9.35 8.06
N ARG A 109 -13.34 -8.40 7.18
CA ARG A 109 -14.35 -8.56 6.13
C ARG A 109 -13.79 -8.48 4.72
N GLY A 110 -12.48 -8.36 4.58
CA GLY A 110 -11.85 -7.99 3.34
C GLY A 110 -11.74 -6.47 3.21
N ALA A 111 -10.84 -6.01 2.36
CA ALA A 111 -10.60 -4.59 2.18
C ALA A 111 -10.00 -4.28 0.82
N LEU A 112 -10.28 -3.06 0.35
CA LEU A 112 -9.55 -2.41 -0.72
C LEU A 112 -9.02 -1.09 -0.17
N LEU A 113 -7.70 -0.90 -0.22
CA LEU A 113 -6.99 0.19 0.43
C LEU A 113 -6.07 0.92 -0.56
N ILE A 114 -5.90 2.22 -0.36
CA ILE A 114 -4.74 2.93 -0.92
C ILE A 114 -3.77 3.18 0.23
N GLY A 115 -2.53 2.70 0.08
CA GLY A 115 -1.46 2.95 1.02
C GLY A 115 -0.37 3.81 0.40
N ILE A 116 0.04 4.86 1.11
CA ILE A 116 1.14 5.74 0.72
C ILE A 116 2.26 5.56 1.74
N PHE A 117 3.42 5.08 1.25
CA PHE A 117 4.57 4.75 2.07
C PHE A 117 5.73 5.66 1.65
N LEU A 118 6.22 6.47 2.58
CA LEU A 118 7.41 7.29 2.32
C LEU A 118 8.68 6.44 2.32
N LYS A 119 8.66 5.30 3.04
CA LYS A 119 9.67 4.24 3.00
C LYS A 119 8.99 2.89 3.20
N PRO A 120 9.57 1.79 2.67
CA PRO A 120 9.00 0.45 2.86
C PRO A 120 8.92 0.06 4.34
N ASN A 121 7.92 -0.73 4.69
CA ASN A 121 7.79 -1.32 6.03
C ASN A 121 8.94 -2.30 6.31
N VAL A 122 9.28 -2.42 7.58
CA VAL A 122 10.24 -3.42 8.06
C VAL A 122 9.45 -4.50 8.79
N PHE A 123 9.42 -5.70 8.25
CA PHE A 123 8.70 -6.81 8.87
C PHE A 123 9.55 -7.44 9.96
N LEU A 124 8.96 -7.57 11.16
CA LEU A 124 9.60 -8.07 12.37
C LEU A 124 9.24 -9.53 12.65
N GLU A 125 8.23 -10.05 11.96
CA GLU A 125 7.84 -11.46 11.95
C GLU A 125 7.36 -11.86 10.56
N SER A 126 7.29 -13.12 10.29
CA SER A 126 6.83 -13.65 9.00
C SER A 126 5.39 -14.16 9.04
#